data_e12eef481c27c89b16e09f0740b7dfd9
#
_entry.id   e12eef481c27c89b16e09f0740b7dfd9
#
_cell.length_a   1.000
_cell.length_b   1.000
_cell.length_c   1.000
_cell.angle_alpha   90.00
_cell.angle_beta   90.00
_cell.angle_gamma   90.00
#
_symmetry.space_group_name_H-M   'P 1'
#
loop_
_entity.id
_entity.type
_entity.pdbx_description
1 polymer ?
#
loop_
_entity_poly.entity_id
_entity_poly.type
_entity_poly.pdbx_seq_one_letter_code
_entity_poly.pdbx_strand_id
1 'polypeptide(L)'
;ETGITLIAVFLLTVMVDLTVAVEFGLVAAGITFIYRISNLSRVEQLTPKDAQVLTGQDGRIGAYRFYGALFFGAVKLVEAIEDQLPQKAVVLDLKNLIYIDSSGADALVSLAHVCQKRQVRLIICGLNHQPLDIAQRTGLEALVGKDFKADWASGLETALSSVNP
;
A
#
# COMPACT_ATOMS: atom_id res chain seq x y z
N GLU A 1 48.31 -33.24 26.08
CA GLU A 1 47.87 -31.86 26.23
C GLU A 1 47.69 -31.15 24.89
N THR A 2 48.63 -31.29 23.96
CA THR A 2 48.54 -30.69 22.63
C THR A 2 47.35 -31.20 21.87
N GLY A 3 46.99 -32.48 22.00
CA GLY A 3 45.82 -33.07 21.35
C GLY A 3 44.49 -32.50 21.86
N ILE A 4 44.40 -32.25 23.18
CA ILE A 4 43.23 -31.63 23.81
C ILE A 4 43.04 -30.20 23.30
N THR A 5 44.13 -29.44 23.21
CA THR A 5 44.11 -28.07 22.71
C THR A 5 43.62 -28.04 21.24
N LEU A 6 44.09 -28.95 20.39
CA LEU A 6 43.66 -29.03 19.00
C LEU A 6 42.18 -29.38 18.87
N ILE A 7 41.69 -30.32 19.68
CA ILE A 7 40.30 -30.69 19.71
C ILE A 7 39.44 -29.51 20.18
N ALA A 8 39.87 -28.81 21.23
CA ALA A 8 39.15 -27.65 21.76
C ALA A 8 39.05 -26.53 20.70
N VAL A 9 40.14 -26.23 20.03
CA VAL A 9 40.14 -25.20 18.95
C VAL A 9 39.28 -25.64 17.81
N PHE A 10 39.34 -26.89 17.40
CA PHE A 10 38.51 -27.42 16.31
C PHE A 10 37.03 -27.34 16.64
N LEU A 11 36.60 -27.75 17.82
CA LEU A 11 35.21 -27.69 18.24
C LEU A 11 34.73 -26.24 18.32
N LEU A 12 35.57 -25.35 18.88
CA LEU A 12 35.21 -23.94 18.95
C LEU A 12 35.02 -23.33 17.57
N THR A 13 35.92 -23.63 16.61
CA THR A 13 35.83 -23.15 15.24
C THR A 13 34.58 -23.66 14.56
N VAL A 14 34.26 -24.93 14.70
CA VAL A 14 33.05 -25.55 14.15
C VAL A 14 31.77 -24.88 14.71
N MET A 15 31.75 -24.64 16.01
CA MET A 15 30.61 -23.99 16.67
C MET A 15 30.41 -22.55 16.18
N VAL A 16 31.50 -21.79 16.05
CA VAL A 16 31.44 -20.41 15.53
C VAL A 16 30.96 -20.41 14.09
N ASP A 17 31.47 -21.29 13.23
CA ASP A 17 31.06 -21.39 11.84
C ASP A 17 29.58 -21.76 11.71
N LEU A 18 29.13 -22.69 12.56
CA LEU A 18 27.72 -23.09 12.57
C LEU A 18 26.81 -21.94 12.99
N THR A 19 27.21 -21.19 14.02
CA THR A 19 26.47 -20.03 14.50
C THR A 19 26.37 -18.96 13.41
N VAL A 20 27.48 -18.64 12.74
CA VAL A 20 27.50 -17.68 11.63
C VAL A 20 26.60 -18.15 10.49
N ALA A 21 26.65 -19.43 10.12
CA ALA A 21 25.82 -19.98 9.07
C ALA A 21 24.32 -19.90 9.42
N VAL A 22 23.94 -20.19 10.66
CA VAL A 22 22.56 -20.10 11.12
C VAL A 22 22.08 -18.65 11.11
N GLU A 23 22.88 -17.72 11.62
CA GLU A 23 22.56 -16.28 11.60
C GLU A 23 22.36 -15.77 10.18
N PHE A 24 23.25 -16.13 9.28
CA PHE A 24 23.16 -15.75 7.87
C PHE A 24 21.88 -16.31 7.23
N GLY A 25 21.56 -17.57 7.51
CA GLY A 25 20.35 -18.21 7.03
C GLY A 25 19.09 -17.52 7.54
N LEU A 26 19.07 -17.13 8.83
CA LEU A 26 17.94 -16.43 9.42
C LEU A 26 17.74 -15.05 8.80
N VAL A 27 18.81 -14.30 8.58
CA VAL A 27 18.74 -12.99 7.92
C VAL A 27 18.23 -13.13 6.48
N ALA A 28 18.77 -14.09 5.72
CA ALA A 28 18.33 -14.34 4.36
C ALA A 28 16.86 -14.74 4.30
N ALA A 29 16.41 -15.60 5.20
CA ALA A 29 15.01 -16.00 5.29
C ALA A 29 14.11 -14.82 5.64
N GLY A 30 14.53 -13.96 6.55
CA GLY A 30 13.81 -12.75 6.93
C GLY A 30 13.66 -11.79 5.76
N ILE A 31 14.73 -11.54 5.03
CA ILE A 31 14.72 -10.69 3.85
C ILE A 31 13.78 -11.27 2.77
N THR A 32 13.86 -12.57 2.52
CA THR A 32 12.98 -13.25 1.56
C THR A 32 11.51 -13.13 1.97
N PHE A 33 11.23 -13.29 3.25
CA PHE A 33 9.87 -13.18 3.80
C PHE A 33 9.33 -11.76 3.61
N ILE A 34 10.10 -10.74 3.96
CA ILE A 34 9.72 -9.34 3.78
C ILE A 34 9.46 -9.03 2.30
N TYR A 35 10.33 -9.52 1.42
CA TYR A 35 10.18 -9.33 -0.02
C TYR A 35 8.87 -9.96 -0.54
N ARG A 36 8.55 -11.17 -0.10
CA ARG A 36 7.31 -11.85 -0.49
C ARG A 36 6.07 -11.11 0.01
N ILE A 37 6.09 -10.63 1.26
CA ILE A 37 4.98 -9.84 1.81
C ILE A 37 4.80 -8.55 1.03
N SER A 38 5.89 -7.85 0.70
CA SER A 38 5.82 -6.63 -0.09
C SER A 38 5.23 -6.87 -1.48
N ASN A 39 5.50 -8.02 -2.09
CA ASN A 39 4.96 -8.37 -3.39
C ASN A 39 3.48 -8.79 -3.36
N LEU A 40 2.94 -9.11 -2.19
CA LEU A 40 1.49 -9.36 -2.04
C LEU A 40 0.68 -8.07 -2.13
N SER A 41 1.31 -6.94 -1.85
CA SER A 41 0.68 -5.64 -1.97
C SER A 41 0.78 -5.17 -3.41
N ARG A 42 -0.34 -4.86 -4.02
CA ARG A 42 -0.36 -4.37 -5.40
C ARG A 42 -1.45 -3.34 -5.60
N VAL A 43 -1.24 -2.49 -6.57
CA VAL A 43 -2.24 -1.52 -7.03
C VAL A 43 -2.52 -1.81 -8.50
N GLU A 44 -3.79 -1.94 -8.83
CA GLU A 44 -4.24 -2.15 -10.19
C GLU A 44 -4.96 -0.91 -10.66
N GLN A 45 -4.51 -0.33 -11.79
CA GLN A 45 -5.22 0.77 -12.41
C GLN A 45 -6.40 0.20 -13.18
N LEU A 46 -7.59 0.67 -12.86
CA LEU A 46 -8.82 0.22 -13.52
C LEU A 46 -9.01 0.96 -14.84
N THR A 47 -9.43 0.22 -15.83
CA THR A 47 -9.65 0.70 -17.20
C THR A 47 -11.13 0.59 -17.56
N PRO A 48 -11.57 1.14 -18.73
CA PRO A 48 -12.94 0.94 -19.20
C PRO A 48 -13.34 -0.52 -19.35
N LYS A 49 -12.37 -1.44 -19.47
CA LYS A 49 -12.66 -2.88 -19.49
C LYS A 49 -13.17 -3.38 -18.14
N ASP A 50 -12.69 -2.74 -17.04
CA ASP A 50 -13.08 -3.13 -15.69
C ASP A 50 -14.36 -2.42 -15.25
N ALA A 51 -14.57 -1.20 -15.72
CA ALA A 51 -15.76 -0.41 -15.40
C ALA A 51 -16.13 0.45 -16.62
N GLN A 52 -17.30 0.19 -17.20
CA GLN A 52 -17.76 0.90 -18.40
C GLN A 52 -17.92 2.40 -18.17
N VAL A 53 -18.20 2.81 -16.95
CA VAL A 53 -18.35 4.22 -16.57
C VAL A 53 -17.09 5.03 -16.82
N LEU A 54 -15.93 4.36 -16.94
CA LEU A 54 -14.64 5.01 -17.21
C LEU A 54 -14.40 5.25 -18.70
N THR A 55 -15.31 4.81 -19.55
CA THR A 55 -15.19 5.00 -21.00
C THR A 55 -15.20 6.49 -21.33
N GLY A 56 -14.18 6.94 -22.07
CA GLY A 56 -14.05 8.35 -22.45
C GLY A 56 -13.53 9.27 -21.36
N GLN A 57 -13.12 8.72 -20.20
CA GLN A 57 -12.65 9.51 -19.05
C GLN A 57 -11.13 9.45 -18.88
N ASP A 58 -10.40 9.03 -19.90
CA ASP A 58 -8.94 8.95 -19.83
C ASP A 58 -8.34 10.32 -19.48
N GLY A 59 -7.46 10.32 -18.47
CA GLY A 59 -6.82 11.54 -17.97
C GLY A 59 -7.70 12.42 -17.09
N ARG A 60 -9.01 12.20 -17.04
CA ARG A 60 -9.93 12.96 -16.19
C ARG A 60 -10.21 12.26 -14.88
N ILE A 61 -10.44 10.96 -14.92
CA ILE A 61 -10.71 10.12 -13.76
C ILE A 61 -9.69 8.99 -13.73
N GLY A 62 -8.98 8.85 -12.63
CA GLY A 62 -8.13 7.69 -12.34
C GLY A 62 -8.82 6.81 -11.33
N ALA A 63 -8.84 5.52 -11.57
CA ALA A 63 -9.42 4.55 -10.65
C ALA A 63 -8.39 3.47 -10.35
N TYR A 64 -8.18 3.20 -9.08
CA TYR A 64 -7.17 2.26 -8.61
C TYR A 64 -7.77 1.35 -7.57
N ARG A 65 -7.40 0.07 -7.64
CA ARG A 65 -7.81 -0.93 -6.66
C ARG A 65 -6.58 -1.47 -5.97
N PHE A 66 -6.60 -1.44 -4.64
CA PHE A 66 -5.49 -1.88 -3.80
C PHE A 66 -5.78 -3.27 -3.26
N TYR A 67 -4.74 -4.10 -3.21
CA TYR A 67 -4.81 -5.46 -2.70
C TYR A 67 -3.74 -5.67 -1.63
N GLY A 68 -4.03 -6.55 -0.68
CA GLY A 68 -3.09 -6.99 0.33
C GLY A 68 -2.96 -6.00 1.48
N ALA A 69 -1.76 -5.54 1.73
CA ALA A 69 -1.48 -4.67 2.88
C ALA A 69 -0.65 -3.46 2.45
N LEU A 70 -0.97 -2.31 3.00
CA LEU A 70 -0.23 -1.08 2.71
C LEU A 70 0.77 -0.83 3.84
N PHE A 71 1.97 -1.37 3.66
CA PHE A 71 3.11 -1.20 4.55
C PHE A 71 4.05 -0.12 4.02
N PHE A 72 5.07 0.17 4.81
CA PHE A 72 6.11 1.10 4.40
C PHE A 72 6.73 0.75 3.04
N GLY A 73 6.90 -0.53 2.71
CA GLY A 73 7.42 -0.98 1.41
C GLY A 73 6.45 -0.72 0.25
N ALA A 74 5.18 -0.55 0.52
CA ALA A 74 4.15 -0.28 -0.47
C ALA A 74 3.85 1.22 -0.64
N VAL A 75 4.48 2.08 0.12
CA VAL A 75 4.31 3.55 0.05
C VAL A 75 4.61 4.06 -1.36
N LYS A 76 5.57 3.45 -2.05
CA LYS A 76 5.91 3.81 -3.43
C LYS A 76 4.74 3.65 -4.41
N LEU A 77 3.82 2.73 -4.12
CA LEU A 77 2.62 2.54 -4.95
C LEU A 77 1.72 3.78 -4.88
N VAL A 78 1.59 4.37 -3.70
CA VAL A 78 0.82 5.60 -3.51
C VAL A 78 1.53 6.79 -4.13
N GLU A 79 2.85 6.88 -3.98
CA GLU A 79 3.66 7.94 -4.59
C GLU A 79 3.56 7.92 -6.11
N ALA A 80 3.50 6.74 -6.72
CA ALA A 80 3.31 6.61 -8.16
C ALA A 80 1.97 7.20 -8.61
N ILE A 81 0.94 7.09 -7.79
CA ILE A 81 -0.36 7.73 -8.07
C ILE A 81 -0.24 9.25 -7.98
N GLU A 82 0.50 9.78 -6.99
CA GLU A 82 0.74 11.22 -6.86
C GLU A 82 1.43 11.80 -8.10
N ASP A 83 2.36 11.04 -8.69
CA ASP A 83 3.10 11.48 -9.88
C ASP A 83 2.26 11.50 -11.16
N GLN A 84 1.15 10.76 -11.17
CA GLN A 84 0.30 10.58 -12.34
C GLN A 84 -1.16 10.92 -12.04
N LEU A 85 -1.40 11.97 -11.27
CA LEU A 85 -2.75 12.36 -10.90
C LEU A 85 -3.58 12.75 -12.13
N PRO A 86 -4.83 12.28 -12.20
CA PRO A 86 -5.77 12.71 -13.23
C PRO A 86 -6.19 14.17 -13.00
N GLN A 87 -6.91 14.73 -13.98
CA GLN A 87 -7.28 16.14 -13.94
C GLN A 87 -8.44 16.46 -13.00
N LYS A 88 -9.38 15.54 -12.82
CA LYS A 88 -10.64 15.83 -12.11
C LYS A 88 -10.83 15.03 -10.84
N ALA A 89 -10.68 13.73 -10.91
CA ALA A 89 -10.95 12.87 -9.75
C ALA A 89 -10.11 11.60 -9.77
N VAL A 90 -9.77 11.14 -8.58
CA VAL A 90 -9.13 9.85 -8.35
C VAL A 90 -10.02 9.04 -7.40
N VAL A 91 -10.29 7.80 -7.76
CA VAL A 91 -11.08 6.87 -6.94
C VAL A 91 -10.19 5.74 -6.47
N LEU A 92 -10.12 5.53 -5.19
CA LEU A 92 -9.37 4.43 -4.59
C LEU A 92 -10.36 3.40 -4.04
N ASP A 93 -10.30 2.18 -4.58
CA ASP A 93 -11.08 1.05 -4.05
C ASP A 93 -10.18 0.27 -3.09
N LEU A 94 -10.47 0.38 -1.81
CA LEU A 94 -9.69 -0.23 -0.74
C LEU A 94 -10.40 -1.44 -0.11
N LYS A 95 -11.41 -1.98 -0.79
CA LYS A 95 -12.18 -3.12 -0.30
C LYS A 95 -11.30 -4.35 -0.06
N ASN A 96 -10.32 -4.57 -0.92
CA ASN A 96 -9.43 -5.73 -0.86
C ASN A 96 -8.16 -5.47 -0.04
N LEU A 97 -8.06 -4.30 0.58
CA LEU A 97 -6.96 -3.95 1.46
C LEU A 97 -7.27 -4.46 2.86
N ILE A 98 -6.42 -5.32 3.39
CA ILE A 98 -6.65 -5.99 4.67
C ILE A 98 -5.93 -5.33 5.84
N TYR A 99 -4.88 -4.54 5.57
CA TYR A 99 -4.10 -3.91 6.61
C TYR A 99 -3.41 -2.65 6.10
N ILE A 100 -3.35 -1.62 6.97
CA ILE A 100 -2.59 -0.38 6.72
C ILE A 100 -1.76 -0.11 7.98
N ASP A 101 -0.45 0.08 7.82
CA ASP A 101 0.40 0.54 8.92
C ASP A 101 0.46 2.07 8.95
N SER A 102 1.22 2.62 9.90
CA SER A 102 1.36 4.08 10.04
C SER A 102 1.93 4.72 8.78
N SER A 103 2.91 4.08 8.15
CA SER A 103 3.52 4.60 6.92
C SER A 103 2.54 4.62 5.76
N GLY A 104 1.72 3.56 5.63
CA GLY A 104 0.68 3.49 4.61
C GLY A 104 -0.40 4.55 4.82
N ALA A 105 -0.82 4.76 6.07
CA ALA A 105 -1.79 5.79 6.41
C ALA A 105 -1.25 7.19 6.11
N ASP A 106 0.01 7.46 6.47
CA ASP A 106 0.66 8.75 6.17
C ASP A 106 0.76 8.99 4.67
N ALA A 107 1.03 7.95 3.88
CA ALA A 107 1.07 8.06 2.42
C ALA A 107 -0.29 8.46 1.85
N LEU A 108 -1.37 7.89 2.36
CA LEU A 108 -2.73 8.24 1.93
C LEU A 108 -3.10 9.67 2.35
N VAL A 109 -2.70 10.11 3.54
CA VAL A 109 -2.90 11.48 3.99
C VAL A 109 -2.12 12.45 3.09
N SER A 110 -0.88 12.12 2.74
CA SER A 110 -0.07 12.91 1.81
C SER A 110 -0.75 13.01 0.45
N LEU A 111 -1.27 11.90 -0.07
CA LEU A 111 -2.02 11.88 -1.32
C LEU A 111 -3.25 12.81 -1.24
N ALA A 112 -3.98 12.79 -0.13
CA ALA A 112 -5.13 13.66 0.07
C ALA A 112 -4.74 15.15 0.02
N HIS A 113 -3.63 15.51 0.65
CA HIS A 113 -3.13 16.89 0.60
C HIS A 113 -2.69 17.31 -0.81
N VAL A 114 -2.01 16.43 -1.55
CA VAL A 114 -1.59 16.69 -2.92
C VAL A 114 -2.82 16.87 -3.82
N CYS A 115 -3.84 16.04 -3.64
CA CYS A 115 -5.09 16.17 -4.39
C CYS A 115 -5.80 17.50 -4.11
N GLN A 116 -5.87 17.91 -2.85
CA GLN A 116 -6.44 19.21 -2.48
C GLN A 116 -5.68 20.36 -3.15
N LYS A 117 -4.36 20.31 -3.11
CA LYS A 117 -3.50 21.34 -3.69
C LYS A 117 -3.67 21.45 -5.21
N ARG A 118 -3.87 20.33 -5.88
CA ARG A 118 -4.04 20.29 -7.34
C ARG A 118 -5.50 20.38 -7.79
N GLN A 119 -6.42 20.52 -6.83
CA GLN A 119 -7.86 20.57 -7.09
C GLN A 119 -8.39 19.31 -7.75
N VAL A 120 -7.81 18.16 -7.39
CA VAL A 120 -8.27 16.84 -7.80
C VAL A 120 -9.13 16.27 -6.66
N ARG A 121 -10.31 15.78 -6.99
CA ARG A 121 -11.19 15.18 -5.98
C ARG A 121 -10.72 13.78 -5.65
N LEU A 122 -10.38 13.53 -4.37
CA LEU A 122 -10.01 12.20 -3.90
C LEU A 122 -11.22 11.52 -3.29
N ILE A 123 -11.54 10.34 -3.82
CA ILE A 123 -12.68 9.54 -3.37
C ILE A 123 -12.13 8.20 -2.90
N ILE A 124 -12.44 7.84 -1.66
CA ILE A 124 -12.00 6.57 -1.07
C ILE A 124 -13.23 5.73 -0.77
N CYS A 125 -13.23 4.50 -1.20
CA CYS A 125 -14.36 3.60 -0.99
C CYS A 125 -13.91 2.21 -0.53
N GLY A 126 -14.81 1.52 0.15
CA GLY A 126 -14.66 0.13 0.52
C GLY A 126 -13.84 -0.15 1.76
N LEU A 127 -13.44 0.85 2.55
CA LEU A 127 -12.66 0.61 3.77
C LEU A 127 -13.48 -0.16 4.81
N ASN A 128 -12.87 -1.22 5.33
CA ASN A 128 -13.44 -2.10 6.35
C ASN A 128 -12.42 -2.38 7.44
N HIS A 129 -12.91 -2.77 8.63
CA HIS A 129 -12.07 -3.31 9.71
C HIS A 129 -10.89 -2.41 10.09
N GLN A 130 -9.70 -2.98 10.15
CA GLN A 130 -8.49 -2.27 10.58
C GLN A 130 -8.14 -1.06 9.69
N PRO A 131 -8.21 -1.15 8.34
CA PRO A 131 -7.97 0.03 7.50
C PRO A 131 -8.92 1.19 7.79
N LEU A 132 -10.18 0.92 8.05
CA LEU A 132 -11.15 1.96 8.41
C LEU A 132 -10.79 2.60 9.76
N ASP A 133 -10.41 1.80 10.74
CA ASP A 133 -10.01 2.28 12.05
C ASP A 133 -8.80 3.22 11.96
N ILE A 134 -7.80 2.83 11.18
CA ILE A 134 -6.61 3.66 10.93
C ILE A 134 -6.97 4.96 10.20
N ALA A 135 -7.87 4.89 9.22
CA ALA A 135 -8.31 6.08 8.49
C ALA A 135 -8.99 7.09 9.43
N GLN A 136 -9.78 6.62 10.37
CA GLN A 136 -10.43 7.47 11.36
C GLN A 136 -9.42 8.08 12.32
N ARG A 137 -8.46 7.31 12.81
CA ARG A 137 -7.46 7.78 13.77
C ARG A 137 -6.47 8.78 13.19
N THR A 138 -6.11 8.63 11.93
CA THR A 138 -5.13 9.52 11.28
C THR A 138 -5.76 10.78 10.70
N GLY A 139 -7.08 10.89 10.74
CA GLY A 139 -7.79 12.04 10.17
C GLY A 139 -7.99 11.95 8.67
N LEU A 140 -7.68 10.85 8.04
CA LEU A 140 -7.88 10.66 6.59
C LEU A 140 -9.36 10.79 6.24
N GLU A 141 -10.24 10.21 7.03
CA GLU A 141 -11.68 10.32 6.83
C GLU A 141 -12.16 11.78 6.87
N ALA A 142 -11.62 12.56 7.81
CA ALA A 142 -11.95 13.98 7.93
C ALA A 142 -11.46 14.77 6.72
N LEU A 143 -10.28 14.46 6.19
CA LEU A 143 -9.71 15.12 5.01
C LEU A 143 -10.53 14.84 3.75
N VAL A 144 -10.95 13.60 3.57
CA VAL A 144 -11.75 13.18 2.42
C VAL A 144 -13.21 13.62 2.56
N GLY A 145 -13.72 13.60 3.81
CA GLY A 145 -15.06 14.08 4.13
C GLY A 145 -16.16 13.28 3.44
N LYS A 146 -17.02 14.00 2.72
CA LYS A 146 -18.17 13.40 2.03
C LYS A 146 -17.80 12.41 0.92
N ASP A 147 -16.56 12.44 0.47
CA ASP A 147 -16.07 11.55 -0.59
C ASP A 147 -15.56 10.21 -0.05
N PHE A 148 -15.75 9.98 1.23
CA PHE A 148 -15.47 8.70 1.87
C PHE A 148 -16.72 7.82 1.73
N LYS A 149 -16.68 6.89 0.79
CA LYS A 149 -17.84 6.10 0.39
C LYS A 149 -17.77 4.66 0.90
N ALA A 150 -18.94 4.08 1.10
CA ALA A 150 -19.03 2.70 1.58
C ALA A 150 -18.73 1.69 0.47
N ASP A 151 -19.07 2.00 -0.78
CA ASP A 151 -18.91 1.06 -1.88
C ASP A 151 -18.34 1.71 -3.14
N TRP A 152 -17.88 0.85 -4.04
CA TRP A 152 -17.25 1.22 -5.30
C TRP A 152 -18.19 1.97 -6.24
N ALA A 153 -19.44 1.52 -6.34
CA ALA A 153 -20.42 2.14 -7.23
C ALA A 153 -20.69 3.60 -6.87
N SER A 154 -20.87 3.88 -5.56
CA SER A 154 -21.06 5.25 -5.08
C SER A 154 -19.84 6.12 -5.37
N GLY A 155 -18.63 5.53 -5.23
CA GLY A 155 -17.38 6.24 -5.54
C GLY A 155 -17.29 6.62 -7.01
N LEU A 156 -17.63 5.72 -7.91
CA LEU A 156 -17.63 5.99 -9.36
C LEU A 156 -18.65 7.05 -9.75
N GLU A 157 -19.85 6.99 -9.19
CA GLU A 157 -20.89 8.01 -9.44
C GLU A 157 -20.42 9.39 -9.02
N THR A 158 -19.77 9.48 -7.85
CA THR A 158 -19.22 10.72 -7.35
C THR A 158 -18.14 11.26 -8.27
N ALA A 159 -17.27 10.40 -8.79
CA ALA A 159 -16.21 10.78 -9.72
C ALA A 159 -16.81 11.33 -11.02
N LEU A 160 -17.84 10.67 -11.57
CA LEU A 160 -18.52 11.13 -12.77
C LEU A 160 -19.19 12.49 -12.58
N SER A 161 -19.77 12.73 -11.40
CA SER A 161 -20.37 14.02 -11.07
C SER A 161 -19.33 15.15 -11.06
N SER A 162 -18.08 14.84 -10.77
CA SER A 162 -16.98 15.82 -10.79
C SER A 162 -16.57 16.23 -12.21
N VAL A 163 -16.77 15.35 -13.17
CA VAL A 163 -16.43 15.60 -14.58
C VAL A 163 -17.57 16.29 -15.30
N ASN A 164 -18.80 15.91 -14.98
CA ASN A 164 -20.03 16.45 -15.60
C ASN A 164 -20.82 17.19 -14.53
N PRO A 165 -20.48 18.45 -14.23
CA PRO A 165 -21.18 19.24 -13.21
C PRO A 165 -22.61 19.60 -13.57
#